data_82f1e3b989ffd90c9a530e0febf5af55
#
_entry.id   82f1e3b989ffd90c9a530e0febf5af55
#
_cell.length_a   1.000
_cell.length_b   1.000
_cell.length_c   1.000
_cell.angle_alpha   90.00
_cell.angle_beta   90.00
_cell.angle_gamma   90.00
#
_symmetry.space_group_name_H-M   'P 1'
#
loop_
_entity.id
_entity.type
_entity.pdbx_description
1 polymer ?
#
loop_
_entity_poly.entity_id
_entity_poly.type
_entity_poly.pdbx_seq_one_letter_code
_entity_poly.pdbx_strand_id
1 'polypeptide(L)'
;AVIGNPPYVRQEGIPKESELKRQKNETKEAYEARRKTTKDYFQELCRELWPGLKLSGRSDLHCYFWPVAASLLKEGGYFGFLTSSSWLDVDYGFALQGWILKGFKLIAVIESLDEPWFKDARVKTCITILQRCDNLKSRMDNVVKFVRLFRPVRELLGDRPHGDEAARQNAAEVLRKIILQTDAPFSNAQMRIIPVTQQVL
;
A
#
# COMPACT_ATOMS: atom_id res chain seq x y z
N ALA A 1 2.51 10.14 11.34
CA ALA A 1 1.87 9.37 10.27
C ALA A 1 2.51 9.69 8.93
N VAL A 2 2.48 8.74 8.03
CA VAL A 2 2.84 8.91 6.61
C VAL A 2 1.62 8.60 5.77
N ILE A 3 1.26 9.52 4.88
CA ILE A 3 0.13 9.35 3.94
C ILE A 3 0.66 9.61 2.54
N GLY A 4 0.27 8.78 1.57
CA GLY A 4 0.75 8.92 0.21
C GLY A 4 -0.12 8.27 -0.85
N ASN A 5 0.10 8.74 -2.06
CA ASN A 5 -0.43 8.18 -3.30
C ASN A 5 0.75 8.01 -4.26
N PRO A 6 1.51 6.90 -4.14
CA PRO A 6 2.68 6.67 -4.98
C PRO A 6 2.28 6.45 -6.44
N PRO A 7 3.19 6.71 -7.39
CA PRO A 7 2.89 6.62 -8.81
C PRO A 7 2.52 5.20 -9.26
N TYR A 8 1.48 5.11 -10.11
CA TYR A 8 0.93 3.86 -10.66
C TYR A 8 1.68 3.48 -11.94
N VAL A 9 2.94 3.11 -11.81
CA VAL A 9 3.77 2.66 -12.93
C VAL A 9 3.97 1.15 -12.82
N ARG A 10 3.50 0.43 -13.85
CA ARG A 10 3.73 -1.01 -13.95
C ARG A 10 5.21 -1.31 -14.11
N GLN A 11 5.61 -2.51 -13.76
CA GLN A 11 7.01 -2.94 -13.76
C GLN A 11 7.71 -2.76 -15.13
N GLU A 12 6.96 -2.85 -16.25
CA GLU A 12 7.47 -2.64 -17.60
C GLU A 12 7.80 -1.17 -17.88
N GLY A 13 7.08 -0.25 -17.23
CA GLY A 13 7.28 1.21 -17.35
C GLY A 13 8.41 1.77 -16.50
N ILE A 14 9.02 0.97 -15.60
CA ILE A 14 10.17 1.41 -14.82
C ILE A 14 11.38 1.47 -15.75
N PRO A 15 12.11 2.61 -15.83
CA PRO A 15 13.26 2.74 -16.71
C PRO A 15 14.27 1.61 -16.53
N LYS A 16 14.69 1.02 -17.64
CA LYS A 16 15.72 -0.05 -17.68
C LYS A 16 17.10 0.50 -18.02
N GLU A 17 17.17 1.80 -18.26
CA GLU A 17 18.43 2.48 -18.58
C GLU A 17 19.29 2.55 -17.32
N SER A 18 20.59 2.33 -17.52
CA SER A 18 21.59 2.52 -16.49
C SER A 18 22.21 3.90 -16.66
N GLU A 19 22.42 4.63 -15.58
CA GLU A 19 23.20 5.88 -15.60
C GLU A 19 24.66 5.63 -15.98
N LEU A 20 25.14 4.38 -15.80
CA LEU A 20 26.49 3.97 -16.15
C LEU A 20 26.57 3.69 -17.65
N LYS A 21 27.36 4.50 -18.36
CA LYS A 21 27.66 4.26 -19.78
C LYS A 21 28.76 3.19 -19.91
N ARG A 22 28.69 2.39 -20.99
CA ARG A 22 29.73 1.45 -21.34
C ARG A 22 31.04 2.20 -21.66
N GLN A 23 32.14 1.76 -21.06
CA GLN A 23 33.46 2.34 -21.33
C GLN A 23 34.00 1.85 -22.68
N LYS A 24 34.87 2.66 -23.29
CA LYS A 24 35.39 2.45 -24.66
C LYS A 24 36.04 1.07 -24.90
N ASN A 25 36.71 0.53 -23.88
CA ASN A 25 37.42 -0.75 -23.93
C ASN A 25 36.75 -1.86 -23.07
N GLU A 26 35.55 -1.67 -22.66
CA GLU A 26 34.82 -2.60 -21.79
C GLU A 26 34.09 -3.67 -22.62
N THR A 27 34.21 -4.94 -22.25
CA THR A 27 33.39 -5.97 -22.87
C THR A 27 31.88 -5.79 -22.54
N LYS A 28 31.01 -6.36 -23.35
CA LYS A 28 29.56 -6.31 -23.10
C LYS A 28 29.23 -6.97 -21.76
N GLU A 29 29.85 -8.11 -21.49
CA GLU A 29 29.66 -8.90 -20.27
C GLU A 29 30.09 -8.13 -19.02
N ALA A 30 31.26 -7.47 -19.07
CA ALA A 30 31.72 -6.64 -17.97
C ALA A 30 30.81 -5.45 -17.70
N TYR A 31 30.31 -4.79 -18.76
CA TYR A 31 29.33 -3.72 -18.63
C TYR A 31 28.01 -4.22 -18.01
N GLU A 32 27.44 -5.33 -18.50
CA GLU A 32 26.21 -5.89 -17.96
C GLU A 32 26.34 -6.32 -16.49
N ALA A 33 27.52 -6.79 -16.07
CA ALA A 33 27.80 -7.18 -14.68
C ALA A 33 27.84 -6.00 -13.71
N ARG A 34 28.28 -4.82 -14.15
CA ARG A 34 28.40 -3.63 -13.28
C ARG A 34 27.25 -2.63 -13.45
N ARG A 35 26.49 -2.73 -14.54
CA ARG A 35 25.37 -1.79 -14.75
C ARG A 35 24.28 -2.08 -13.73
N LYS A 36 23.74 -1.01 -13.16
CA LYS A 36 22.55 -1.05 -12.33
C LYS A 36 21.41 -0.31 -13.03
N THR A 37 20.25 -0.93 -13.11
CA THR A 37 19.02 -0.28 -13.58
C THR A 37 18.40 0.53 -12.46
N THR A 38 17.47 1.44 -12.79
CA THR A 38 16.66 2.15 -11.79
C THR A 38 15.98 1.19 -10.81
N LYS A 39 15.53 0.04 -11.31
CA LYS A 39 14.90 -0.99 -10.48
C LYS A 39 15.90 -1.63 -9.49
N ASP A 40 17.13 -1.86 -9.90
CA ASP A 40 18.17 -2.42 -9.04
C ASP A 40 18.46 -1.48 -7.86
N TYR A 41 18.52 -0.16 -8.12
CA TYR A 41 18.66 0.84 -7.06
C TYR A 41 17.47 0.82 -6.08
N PHE A 42 16.24 0.72 -6.57
CA PHE A 42 15.08 0.61 -5.68
C PHE A 42 15.11 -0.66 -4.83
N GLN A 43 15.49 -1.79 -5.41
CA GLN A 43 15.60 -3.04 -4.66
C GLN A 43 16.71 -3.00 -3.61
N GLU A 44 17.83 -2.37 -3.93
CA GLU A 44 18.97 -2.19 -3.02
C GLU A 44 18.57 -1.29 -1.85
N LEU A 45 17.99 -0.12 -2.11
CA LEU A 45 17.47 0.78 -1.08
C LEU A 45 16.45 0.08 -0.15
N CYS A 46 15.52 -0.69 -0.70
CA CYS A 46 14.58 -1.42 0.13
C CYS A 46 15.25 -2.46 1.03
N ARG A 47 16.31 -3.14 0.55
CA ARG A 47 17.07 -4.11 1.34
C ARG A 47 17.92 -3.45 2.44
N GLU A 48 18.46 -2.27 2.16
CA GLU A 48 19.20 -1.47 3.14
C GLU A 48 18.31 -1.00 4.26
N LEU A 49 17.13 -0.46 3.93
CA LEU A 49 16.17 0.03 4.91
C LEU A 49 15.51 -1.10 5.72
N TRP A 50 15.29 -2.26 5.10
CA TRP A 50 14.61 -3.41 5.70
C TRP A 50 15.34 -4.71 5.35
N PRO A 51 16.37 -5.06 6.13
CA PRO A 51 17.09 -6.32 5.95
C PRO A 51 16.14 -7.52 5.93
N GLY A 52 16.21 -8.33 4.88
CA GLY A 52 15.33 -9.48 4.67
C GLY A 52 14.13 -9.22 3.75
N LEU A 53 13.79 -7.96 3.43
CA LEU A 53 12.79 -7.67 2.40
C LEU A 53 13.39 -7.86 1.00
N LYS A 54 12.82 -8.80 0.24
CA LYS A 54 13.24 -9.11 -1.14
C LYS A 54 12.04 -8.91 -2.08
N LEU A 55 11.82 -7.67 -2.50
CA LEU A 55 10.80 -7.38 -3.51
C LEU A 55 11.18 -8.03 -4.84
N SER A 56 10.19 -8.60 -5.52
CA SER A 56 10.38 -9.21 -6.84
C SER A 56 10.80 -8.17 -7.89
N GLY A 57 11.64 -8.55 -8.84
CA GLY A 57 11.92 -7.75 -10.03
C GLY A 57 10.70 -7.48 -10.92
N ARG A 58 9.58 -8.18 -10.69
CA ARG A 58 8.29 -7.95 -11.34
C ARG A 58 7.38 -7.00 -10.56
N SER A 59 7.83 -6.47 -9.42
CA SER A 59 7.03 -5.54 -8.62
C SER A 59 6.80 -4.22 -9.36
N ASP A 60 5.57 -3.71 -9.29
CA ASP A 60 5.22 -2.40 -9.78
C ASP A 60 5.90 -1.31 -8.93
N LEU A 61 6.03 -0.11 -9.49
CA LEU A 61 6.80 0.98 -8.87
C LEU A 61 6.30 1.30 -7.46
N HIS A 62 4.99 1.33 -7.24
CA HIS A 62 4.43 1.65 -5.94
C HIS A 62 4.95 0.76 -4.81
N CYS A 63 5.29 -0.53 -5.09
CA CYS A 63 5.78 -1.46 -4.08
C CYS A 63 7.08 -1.01 -3.41
N TYR A 64 7.93 -0.27 -4.13
CA TYR A 64 9.18 0.24 -3.59
C TYR A 64 9.00 1.45 -2.68
N PHE A 65 7.87 2.17 -2.81
CA PHE A 65 7.54 3.30 -1.94
C PHE A 65 7.13 2.88 -0.53
N TRP A 66 6.58 1.68 -0.35
CA TRP A 66 6.13 1.22 0.97
C TRP A 66 7.26 1.13 1.99
N PRO A 67 8.37 0.40 1.73
CA PRO A 67 9.45 0.31 2.69
C PRO A 67 10.15 1.65 2.92
N VAL A 68 10.27 2.50 1.90
CA VAL A 68 10.85 3.85 2.03
C VAL A 68 9.98 4.72 2.94
N ALA A 69 8.68 4.78 2.70
CA ALA A 69 7.75 5.56 3.51
C ALA A 69 7.66 5.02 4.96
N ALA A 70 7.66 3.71 5.11
CA ALA A 70 7.60 3.06 6.41
C ALA A 70 8.88 3.25 7.25
N SER A 71 10.04 3.47 6.63
CA SER A 71 11.28 3.77 7.35
C SER A 71 11.22 5.10 8.12
N LEU A 72 10.30 5.99 7.73
CA LEU A 72 10.05 7.27 8.41
C LEU A 72 9.12 7.15 9.63
N LEU A 73 8.58 5.95 9.88
CA LEU A 73 7.68 5.73 11.00
C LEU A 73 8.44 5.30 12.25
N LYS A 74 8.07 5.88 13.37
CA LYS A 74 8.37 5.34 14.70
C LYS A 74 7.37 4.25 15.08
N GLU A 75 7.68 3.46 16.11
CA GLU A 75 6.76 2.50 16.73
C GLU A 75 5.42 3.16 17.05
N GLY A 76 4.32 2.47 16.74
CA GLY A 76 2.96 2.99 16.85
C GLY A 76 2.54 4.00 15.78
N GLY A 77 3.45 4.41 14.88
CA GLY A 77 3.17 5.36 13.80
C GLY A 77 2.25 4.77 12.75
N TYR A 78 1.34 5.59 12.22
CA TYR A 78 0.39 5.19 11.18
C TYR A 78 0.89 5.48 9.78
N PHE A 79 0.52 4.60 8.86
CA PHE A 79 0.81 4.64 7.44
C PHE A 79 -0.49 4.48 6.65
N GLY A 80 -0.73 5.31 5.66
CA GLY A 80 -1.89 5.23 4.80
C GLY A 80 -1.52 5.45 3.34
N PHE A 81 -1.69 4.44 2.48
CA PHE A 81 -1.42 4.54 1.05
C PHE A 81 -2.65 4.21 0.22
N LEU A 82 -2.86 5.01 -0.83
CA LEU A 82 -3.71 4.67 -1.95
C LEU A 82 -2.82 4.09 -3.05
N THR A 83 -3.04 2.82 -3.42
CA THR A 83 -2.21 2.12 -4.41
C THR A 83 -3.06 1.25 -5.33
N SER A 84 -2.45 0.71 -6.40
CA SER A 84 -3.04 -0.41 -7.11
C SER A 84 -3.32 -1.56 -6.15
N SER A 85 -4.46 -2.22 -6.26
CA SER A 85 -4.78 -3.41 -5.47
C SER A 85 -4.07 -4.68 -5.98
N SER A 86 -3.33 -4.60 -7.08
CA SER A 86 -2.64 -5.76 -7.70
C SER A 86 -1.70 -6.50 -6.74
N TRP A 87 -1.11 -5.80 -5.75
CA TRP A 87 -0.24 -6.44 -4.75
C TRP A 87 -0.97 -7.46 -3.86
N LEU A 88 -2.31 -7.44 -3.83
CA LEU A 88 -3.13 -8.41 -3.09
C LEU A 88 -3.28 -9.73 -3.84
N ASP A 89 -3.29 -9.70 -5.19
CA ASP A 89 -3.74 -10.81 -6.03
C ASP A 89 -2.63 -11.45 -6.87
N VAL A 90 -1.43 -10.86 -6.92
CA VAL A 90 -0.35 -11.31 -7.81
C VAL A 90 0.90 -11.75 -7.05
N ASP A 91 1.64 -12.70 -7.63
CA ASP A 91 2.82 -13.33 -7.01
C ASP A 91 3.86 -12.35 -6.49
N TYR A 92 4.09 -11.25 -7.20
CA TYR A 92 5.08 -10.26 -6.74
C TYR A 92 4.67 -9.55 -5.44
N GLY A 93 3.39 -9.59 -5.10
CA GLY A 93 2.86 -9.00 -3.87
C GLY A 93 3.20 -9.79 -2.61
N PHE A 94 3.47 -11.10 -2.70
CA PHE A 94 3.71 -11.93 -1.52
C PHE A 94 4.84 -11.44 -0.63
N ALA A 95 5.93 -10.92 -1.22
CA ALA A 95 7.04 -10.39 -0.45
C ALA A 95 6.63 -9.13 0.34
N LEU A 96 5.79 -8.27 -0.25
CA LEU A 96 5.25 -7.09 0.39
C LEU A 96 4.24 -7.46 1.49
N GLN A 97 3.34 -8.40 1.20
CA GLN A 97 2.36 -8.92 2.18
C GLN A 97 3.09 -9.49 3.40
N GLY A 98 4.05 -10.38 3.18
CA GLY A 98 4.84 -10.98 4.27
C GLY A 98 5.62 -9.95 5.09
N TRP A 99 6.14 -8.90 4.45
CA TRP A 99 6.81 -7.80 5.14
C TRP A 99 5.81 -6.97 5.98
N ILE A 100 4.63 -6.66 5.44
CA ILE A 100 3.56 -5.97 6.18
C ILE A 100 3.19 -6.76 7.45
N LEU A 101 2.88 -8.04 7.30
CA LEU A 101 2.43 -8.88 8.42
C LEU A 101 3.52 -9.06 9.49
N LYS A 102 4.81 -8.99 9.12
CA LYS A 102 5.94 -9.11 10.05
C LYS A 102 6.27 -7.83 10.81
N GLY A 103 5.98 -6.66 10.27
CA GLY A 103 6.38 -5.38 10.85
C GLY A 103 5.24 -4.47 11.29
N PHE A 104 3.98 -4.79 10.92
CA PHE A 104 2.86 -3.87 11.09
C PHE A 104 1.59 -4.59 11.53
N LYS A 105 0.73 -3.85 12.23
CA LYS A 105 -0.69 -4.15 12.27
C LYS A 105 -1.30 -3.68 10.95
N LEU A 106 -1.89 -4.58 10.19
CA LEU A 106 -2.74 -4.22 9.05
C LEU A 106 -4.10 -3.80 9.61
N ILE A 107 -4.36 -2.52 9.63
CA ILE A 107 -5.59 -1.98 10.25
C ILE A 107 -6.77 -2.17 9.31
N ALA A 108 -6.65 -1.72 8.05
CA ALA A 108 -7.70 -1.85 7.08
C ALA A 108 -7.17 -1.92 5.64
N VAL A 109 -7.88 -2.65 4.79
CA VAL A 109 -7.79 -2.59 3.33
C VAL A 109 -9.17 -2.20 2.82
N ILE A 110 -9.25 -1.07 2.10
CA ILE A 110 -10.51 -0.48 1.66
C ILE A 110 -10.50 -0.40 0.13
N GLU A 111 -11.48 -1.03 -0.51
CA GLU A 111 -11.73 -0.98 -1.95
C GLU A 111 -13.08 -0.31 -2.25
N SER A 112 -13.22 0.33 -3.40
CA SER A 112 -14.49 0.80 -3.94
C SER A 112 -14.95 -0.10 -5.09
N LEU A 113 -16.24 -0.47 -5.11
CA LEU A 113 -16.85 -1.16 -6.25
C LEU A 113 -17.48 -0.18 -7.25
N ASP A 114 -17.92 0.96 -6.76
CA ASP A 114 -18.72 1.90 -7.54
C ASP A 114 -17.88 3.02 -8.15
N GLU A 115 -16.80 3.40 -7.49
CA GLU A 115 -15.99 4.57 -7.85
C GLU A 115 -14.58 4.16 -8.26
N PRO A 116 -14.19 4.35 -9.55
CA PRO A 116 -12.78 4.41 -9.87
C PRO A 116 -12.23 5.72 -9.29
N TRP A 117 -11.34 5.63 -8.31
CA TRP A 117 -10.77 6.83 -7.70
C TRP A 117 -9.90 7.67 -8.64
N PHE A 118 -9.69 7.18 -9.87
CA PHE A 118 -9.00 7.90 -10.96
C PHE A 118 -9.78 7.75 -12.25
N LYS A 119 -10.26 8.87 -12.80
CA LYS A 119 -11.10 8.90 -14.02
C LYS A 119 -10.42 8.26 -15.24
N ASP A 120 -9.11 8.39 -15.35
CA ASP A 120 -8.34 7.99 -16.54
C ASP A 120 -7.54 6.69 -16.36
N ALA A 121 -7.56 6.08 -15.18
CA ALA A 121 -6.81 4.87 -14.91
C ALA A 121 -7.74 3.67 -14.74
N ARG A 122 -7.66 2.70 -15.65
CA ARG A 122 -8.31 1.38 -15.53
C ARG A 122 -7.57 0.50 -14.49
N VAL A 123 -7.21 1.08 -13.36
CA VAL A 123 -6.47 0.40 -12.29
C VAL A 123 -7.38 0.25 -11.09
N LYS A 124 -7.62 -0.98 -10.68
CA LYS A 124 -8.26 -1.23 -9.38
C LYS A 124 -7.33 -0.73 -8.28
N THR A 125 -7.86 0.04 -7.36
CA THR A 125 -7.09 0.66 -6.28
C THR A 125 -7.64 0.30 -4.93
N CYS A 126 -6.78 0.32 -3.92
CA CYS A 126 -7.16 0.16 -2.52
C CYS A 126 -6.46 1.19 -1.64
N ILE A 127 -7.12 1.59 -0.57
CA ILE A 127 -6.50 2.30 0.54
C ILE A 127 -6.06 1.24 1.55
N THR A 128 -4.78 1.27 1.91
CA THR A 128 -4.23 0.39 2.94
C THR A 128 -3.77 1.21 4.12
N ILE A 129 -4.23 0.85 5.31
CA ILE A 129 -3.88 1.51 6.56
C ILE A 129 -3.11 0.53 7.43
N LEU A 130 -1.88 0.92 7.81
CA LEU A 130 -0.99 0.16 8.67
C LEU A 130 -0.66 0.94 9.93
N GLN A 131 -0.26 0.23 10.97
CA GLN A 131 0.40 0.80 12.15
C GLN A 131 1.68 0.03 12.42
N ARG A 132 2.83 0.72 12.50
CA ARG A 132 4.08 0.08 12.86
C ARG A 132 3.96 -0.56 14.24
N CYS A 133 4.32 -1.82 14.36
CA CYS A 133 4.21 -2.57 15.60
C CYS A 133 5.28 -3.66 15.66
N ASP A 134 6.25 -3.49 16.54
CA ASP A 134 7.33 -4.45 16.71
C ASP A 134 6.91 -5.63 17.64
N ASN A 135 5.82 -5.48 18.41
CA ASN A 135 5.30 -6.53 19.29
C ASN A 135 4.51 -7.59 18.52
N LEU A 136 5.06 -8.81 18.46
CA LEU A 136 4.48 -9.93 17.72
C LEU A 136 3.06 -10.28 18.22
N LYS A 137 2.86 -10.40 19.54
CA LYS A 137 1.55 -10.76 20.11
C LYS A 137 0.50 -9.73 19.71
N SER A 138 0.83 -8.45 19.83
CA SER A 138 -0.06 -7.35 19.48
C SER A 138 -0.43 -7.34 17.97
N ARG A 139 0.47 -7.81 17.08
CA ARG A 139 0.16 -7.99 15.66
C ARG A 139 -0.76 -9.20 15.44
N MET A 140 -0.47 -10.33 16.09
CA MET A 140 -1.28 -11.54 15.93
C MET A 140 -2.72 -11.35 16.44
N ASP A 141 -2.89 -10.61 17.55
CA ASP A 141 -4.21 -10.31 18.12
C ASP A 141 -4.95 -9.20 17.36
N ASN A 142 -4.31 -8.55 16.36
CA ASN A 142 -4.93 -7.48 15.57
C ASN A 142 -6.04 -8.03 14.67
N VAL A 143 -7.14 -7.29 14.55
CA VAL A 143 -8.25 -7.61 13.66
C VAL A 143 -8.23 -6.66 12.45
N VAL A 144 -7.89 -7.22 11.32
CA VAL A 144 -7.85 -6.51 10.02
C VAL A 144 -9.27 -6.28 9.51
N LYS A 145 -9.56 -5.10 9.03
CA LYS A 145 -10.86 -4.75 8.43
C LYS A 145 -10.75 -4.74 6.90
N PHE A 146 -11.28 -5.76 6.24
CA PHE A 146 -11.45 -5.73 4.78
C PHE A 146 -12.77 -5.05 4.46
N VAL A 147 -12.66 -3.88 3.82
CA VAL A 147 -13.80 -2.99 3.57
C VAL A 147 -14.03 -2.87 2.08
N ARG A 148 -15.27 -3.07 1.65
CA ARG A 148 -15.71 -2.82 0.28
C ARG A 148 -16.82 -1.78 0.29
N LEU A 149 -16.57 -0.64 -0.34
CA LEU A 149 -17.52 0.45 -0.45
C LEU A 149 -18.43 0.22 -1.66
N PHE A 150 -19.74 0.40 -1.49
CA PHE A 150 -20.76 0.28 -2.53
C PHE A 150 -21.28 1.64 -2.99
N ARG A 151 -20.81 2.72 -2.37
CA ARG A 151 -21.12 4.10 -2.72
C ARG A 151 -19.82 4.90 -2.81
N PRO A 152 -19.80 5.96 -3.64
CA PRO A 152 -18.68 6.89 -3.68
C PRO A 152 -18.31 7.43 -2.30
N VAL A 153 -17.02 7.58 -2.03
CA VAL A 153 -16.56 8.14 -0.75
C VAL A 153 -17.17 9.51 -0.48
N ARG A 154 -17.38 10.31 -1.53
CA ARG A 154 -18.03 11.62 -1.43
C ARG A 154 -19.45 11.52 -0.85
N GLU A 155 -20.24 10.55 -1.28
CA GLU A 155 -21.59 10.32 -0.73
C GLU A 155 -21.52 9.86 0.73
N LEU A 156 -20.61 8.96 1.05
CA LEU A 156 -20.41 8.46 2.42
C LEU A 156 -19.98 9.58 3.39
N LEU A 157 -19.29 10.60 2.87
CA LEU A 157 -18.88 11.80 3.62
C LEU A 157 -19.90 12.95 3.54
N GLY A 158 -21.07 12.72 2.90
CA GLY A 158 -22.20 13.63 2.92
C GLY A 158 -22.24 14.65 1.79
N ASP A 159 -21.65 14.35 0.61
CA ASP A 159 -21.70 15.15 -0.66
C ASP A 159 -21.80 16.68 -0.47
N ARG A 160 -20.99 17.24 0.41
CA ARG A 160 -21.05 18.64 0.78
C ARG A 160 -20.14 19.48 -0.12
N PRO A 161 -20.58 20.69 -0.52
CA PRO A 161 -19.76 21.60 -1.32
C PRO A 161 -18.49 22.00 -0.57
N HIS A 162 -17.49 22.47 -1.33
CA HIS A 162 -16.25 23.00 -0.77
C HIS A 162 -16.56 24.06 0.30
N GLY A 163 -16.04 23.89 1.52
CA GLY A 163 -16.16 24.89 2.61
C GLY A 163 -16.61 24.37 3.96
N ASP A 164 -17.25 23.17 4.05
CA ASP A 164 -17.64 22.61 5.35
C ASP A 164 -16.66 21.49 5.80
N GLU A 165 -15.44 21.88 6.10
CA GLU A 165 -14.38 20.95 6.52
C GLU A 165 -14.73 20.25 7.84
N ALA A 166 -15.35 20.95 8.79
CA ALA A 166 -15.75 20.39 10.08
C ALA A 166 -16.77 19.24 9.90
N ALA A 167 -17.75 19.41 9.03
CA ALA A 167 -18.72 18.39 8.76
C ALA A 167 -18.13 17.18 8.01
N ARG A 168 -17.17 17.41 7.12
CA ARG A 168 -16.41 16.31 6.47
C ARG A 168 -15.59 15.53 7.47
N GLN A 169 -14.89 16.21 8.38
CA GLN A 169 -14.13 15.56 9.45
C GLN A 169 -15.02 14.73 10.36
N ASN A 170 -16.19 15.26 10.75
CA ASN A 170 -17.15 14.50 11.54
C ASN A 170 -17.68 13.26 10.80
N ALA A 171 -18.00 13.37 9.51
CA ALA A 171 -18.45 12.23 8.71
C ALA A 171 -17.34 11.18 8.54
N ALA A 172 -16.09 11.62 8.32
CA ALA A 172 -14.92 10.74 8.25
C ALA A 172 -14.69 10.02 9.59
N GLU A 173 -14.87 10.70 10.71
CA GLU A 173 -14.73 10.10 12.04
C GLU A 173 -15.84 9.07 12.31
N VAL A 174 -17.07 9.33 11.87
CA VAL A 174 -18.17 8.36 11.93
C VAL A 174 -17.84 7.12 11.10
N LEU A 175 -17.40 7.30 9.85
CA LEU A 175 -17.01 6.20 8.98
C LEU A 175 -15.84 5.41 9.59
N ARG A 176 -14.84 6.09 10.13
CA ARG A 176 -13.71 5.46 10.82
C ARG A 176 -14.17 4.61 12.00
N LYS A 177 -15.07 5.12 12.83
CA LYS A 177 -15.65 4.38 13.97
C LYS A 177 -16.40 3.14 13.50
N ILE A 178 -17.25 3.25 12.50
CA ILE A 178 -17.98 2.10 11.93
C ILE A 178 -16.99 1.02 11.49
N ILE A 179 -15.95 1.38 10.73
CA ILE A 179 -14.97 0.42 10.24
C ILE A 179 -14.22 -0.24 11.40
N LEU A 180 -13.68 0.54 12.35
CA LEU A 180 -12.82 0.02 13.41
C LEU A 180 -13.58 -0.78 14.47
N GLN A 181 -14.83 -0.41 14.78
CA GLN A 181 -15.65 -1.06 15.81
C GLN A 181 -16.44 -2.27 15.31
N THR A 182 -16.41 -2.56 14.01
CA THR A 182 -17.08 -3.73 13.45
C THR A 182 -16.25 -4.99 13.72
N ASP A 183 -16.70 -5.84 14.63
CA ASP A 183 -16.01 -7.07 15.06
C ASP A 183 -16.59 -8.37 14.49
N ALA A 184 -17.70 -8.28 13.76
CA ALA A 184 -18.35 -9.39 13.03
C ALA A 184 -18.61 -8.97 11.57
N PRO A 185 -18.76 -9.92 10.63
CA PRO A 185 -19.13 -9.60 9.26
C PRO A 185 -20.37 -8.70 9.18
N PHE A 186 -20.25 -7.56 8.53
CA PHE A 186 -21.28 -6.54 8.41
C PHE A 186 -21.48 -6.18 6.93
N SER A 187 -22.74 -5.97 6.53
CA SER A 187 -23.06 -5.49 5.19
C SER A 187 -24.34 -4.68 5.21
N ASN A 188 -24.35 -3.54 4.51
CA ASN A 188 -25.51 -2.72 4.26
C ASN A 188 -25.49 -2.18 2.82
N ALA A 189 -26.37 -1.22 2.49
CA ALA A 189 -26.42 -0.60 1.15
C ALA A 189 -25.19 0.28 0.82
N GLN A 190 -24.37 0.63 1.80
CA GLN A 190 -23.24 1.54 1.65
C GLN A 190 -21.91 0.81 1.59
N MET A 191 -21.74 -0.27 2.37
CA MET A 191 -20.49 -0.97 2.49
C MET A 191 -20.63 -2.39 3.03
N ARG A 192 -19.59 -3.17 2.81
CA ARG A 192 -19.36 -4.46 3.46
C ARG A 192 -18.05 -4.42 4.22
N ILE A 193 -18.03 -4.95 5.45
CA ILE A 193 -16.84 -5.06 6.29
C ILE A 193 -16.68 -6.51 6.73
N ILE A 194 -15.53 -7.08 6.49
CA ILE A 194 -15.15 -8.42 6.95
C ILE A 194 -13.95 -8.28 7.87
N PRO A 195 -14.13 -8.45 9.19
CA PRO A 195 -13.02 -8.51 10.13
C PRO A 195 -12.37 -9.88 10.06
N VAL A 196 -11.02 -9.89 10.06
CA VAL A 196 -10.20 -11.11 10.03
C VAL A 196 -9.04 -10.93 11.00
N THR A 197 -8.82 -11.88 11.90
CA THR A 197 -7.66 -11.85 12.79
C THR A 197 -6.38 -11.94 11.98
N GLN A 198 -5.41 -11.06 12.22
CA GLN A 198 -4.15 -11.01 11.46
C GLN A 198 -3.35 -12.32 11.53
N GLN A 199 -3.53 -13.09 12.58
CA GLN A 199 -2.87 -14.38 12.77
C GLN A 199 -3.17 -15.41 11.66
N VAL A 200 -4.33 -15.28 10.98
CA VAL A 200 -4.76 -16.25 9.96
C VAL A 200 -4.42 -15.79 8.53
N LEU A 201 -3.80 -14.63 8.38
CA LEU A 201 -3.31 -14.10 7.11
C LEU A 201 -1.86 -14.51 6.89
#